data_bcf3e28f9893a3f95650f435a98c8615
#
_entry.id   bcf3e28f9893a3f95650f435a98c8615
#
_cell.length_a   1.000
_cell.length_b   1.000
_cell.length_c   1.000
_cell.angle_alpha   90.00
_cell.angle_beta   90.00
_cell.angle_gamma   90.00
#
_symmetry.space_group_name_H-M   'P 1'
#
loop_
_entity.id
_entity.type
_entity.pdbx_description
1 polymer ?
#
loop_
_entity_poly.entity_id
_entity_poly.type
_entity_poly.pdbx_seq_one_letter_code
_entity_poly.pdbx_strand_id
1 'polypeptide(L)'
;MKKTAIFLLAALFLAPVRALAQPDPNFHIYICIGQSNMEGNPRPEQQDKENVSPRFVTMNAVDYPDSKMGEWRTAVPPLARPNTGLTPADYFGRTMVQNMPEEVKIGVVMVAVAGCSIDLFDKDKCEEYIPKQAGWMQNICKEYGGNPYNRLIELCKKAQKDGVIKGILLHQGETNTNDPQWPANVKKVYDDILADLGLEAGSIPLLSGEVVPADQRGACADHNKVMATLPETLPQAMVVPAYGCEAGRDHLHFNAKGLREFGRRYAARMLGYLGY
;
A
#
# COMPACT_ATOMS: atom_id res chain seq x y z
N MET A 1 -58.82 -39.17 -43.01
CA MET A 1 -57.75 -38.13 -42.96
C MET A 1 -57.25 -38.01 -41.51
N LYS A 2 -56.12 -38.61 -41.19
CA LYS A 2 -55.53 -38.55 -39.82
C LYS A 2 -54.52 -37.38 -39.79
N LYS A 3 -54.76 -36.39 -38.92
CA LYS A 3 -53.87 -35.28 -38.71
C LYS A 3 -52.82 -35.68 -37.63
N THR A 4 -51.56 -35.78 -38.06
CA THR A 4 -50.44 -36.03 -37.16
C THR A 4 -49.96 -34.66 -36.60
N ALA A 5 -50.08 -34.46 -35.30
CA ALA A 5 -49.55 -33.29 -34.61
C ALA A 5 -48.07 -33.55 -34.25
N ILE A 6 -47.14 -32.73 -34.75
CA ILE A 6 -45.73 -32.75 -34.38
C ILE A 6 -45.52 -31.80 -33.22
N PHE A 7 -45.18 -32.36 -32.06
CA PHE A 7 -44.71 -31.56 -30.89
C PHE A 7 -43.21 -31.26 -31.05
N LEU A 8 -42.89 -29.99 -31.22
CA LEU A 8 -41.49 -29.51 -31.17
C LEU A 8 -41.12 -29.32 -29.70
N LEU A 9 -40.22 -30.15 -29.19
CA LEU A 9 -39.65 -30.02 -27.86
C LEU A 9 -38.49 -29.01 -27.93
N ALA A 10 -38.69 -27.80 -27.45
CA ALA A 10 -37.63 -26.81 -27.32
C ALA A 10 -36.78 -27.14 -26.09
N ALA A 11 -35.58 -27.65 -26.29
CA ALA A 11 -34.62 -27.85 -25.22
C ALA A 11 -33.98 -26.51 -24.86
N LEU A 12 -34.33 -25.94 -23.71
CA LEU A 12 -33.63 -24.79 -23.12
C LEU A 12 -32.27 -25.25 -22.63
N PHE A 13 -31.18 -24.86 -23.34
CA PHE A 13 -29.83 -24.97 -22.84
C PHE A 13 -29.60 -23.89 -21.79
N LEU A 14 -29.69 -24.21 -20.51
CA LEU A 14 -29.20 -23.41 -19.40
C LEU A 14 -27.66 -23.49 -19.42
N ALA A 15 -27.00 -22.45 -19.96
CA ALA A 15 -25.56 -22.32 -19.81
C ALA A 15 -25.25 -22.13 -18.30
N PRO A 16 -24.24 -22.83 -17.75
CA PRO A 16 -23.87 -22.67 -16.36
C PRO A 16 -23.36 -21.23 -16.16
N VAL A 17 -24.09 -20.43 -15.38
CA VAL A 17 -23.60 -19.16 -14.87
C VAL A 17 -22.45 -19.50 -13.93
N ARG A 18 -21.21 -19.26 -14.37
CA ARG A 18 -20.07 -19.29 -13.48
C ARG A 18 -20.27 -18.20 -12.42
N ALA A 19 -20.64 -18.59 -11.23
CA ALA A 19 -20.59 -17.71 -10.07
C ALA A 19 -19.15 -17.21 -9.94
N LEU A 20 -18.94 -15.90 -10.08
CA LEU A 20 -17.66 -15.29 -9.73
C LEU A 20 -17.40 -15.62 -8.26
N ALA A 21 -16.27 -16.22 -7.96
CA ALA A 21 -15.88 -16.50 -6.58
C ALA A 21 -15.90 -15.17 -5.82
N GLN A 22 -16.57 -15.15 -4.68
CA GLN A 22 -16.57 -13.97 -3.80
C GLN A 22 -15.14 -13.80 -3.23
N PRO A 23 -14.66 -12.55 -3.05
CA PRO A 23 -13.39 -12.29 -2.38
C PRO A 23 -13.38 -12.95 -1.00
N ASP A 24 -12.22 -13.53 -0.63
CA ASP A 24 -12.05 -14.15 0.69
C ASP A 24 -12.09 -13.06 1.78
N PRO A 25 -13.07 -13.07 2.72
CA PRO A 25 -13.15 -12.08 3.79
C PRO A 25 -11.99 -12.15 4.77
N ASN A 26 -11.29 -13.30 4.85
CA ASN A 26 -10.12 -13.51 5.68
C ASN A 26 -8.81 -13.13 4.98
N PHE A 27 -8.84 -12.76 3.71
CA PHE A 27 -7.67 -12.20 3.05
C PHE A 27 -7.71 -10.67 3.16
N HIS A 28 -7.04 -10.14 4.18
CA HIS A 28 -6.95 -8.70 4.47
C HIS A 28 -5.84 -8.05 3.63
N ILE A 29 -6.19 -7.08 2.82
CA ILE A 29 -5.29 -6.39 1.90
C ILE A 29 -5.06 -4.96 2.38
N TYR A 30 -3.80 -4.53 2.37
CA TYR A 30 -3.39 -3.18 2.74
C TYR A 30 -2.67 -2.51 1.58
N ILE A 31 -3.08 -1.28 1.29
CA ILE A 31 -2.45 -0.42 0.29
C ILE A 31 -1.27 0.27 0.93
N CYS A 32 -0.09 0.23 0.30
CA CYS A 32 1.10 0.92 0.78
C CYS A 32 1.54 1.95 -0.26
N ILE A 33 1.53 3.23 0.11
CA ILE A 33 1.95 4.35 -0.75
C ILE A 33 2.92 5.26 -0.03
N GLY A 34 3.78 5.93 -0.78
CA GLY A 34 4.71 6.90 -0.20
C GLY A 34 5.97 7.12 -1.02
N GLN A 35 6.99 7.62 -0.34
CA GLN A 35 8.27 7.92 -0.95
C GLN A 35 9.38 6.97 -0.44
N SER A 36 10.63 7.37 -0.43
CA SER A 36 11.79 6.49 -0.19
C SER A 36 11.72 5.63 1.07
N ASN A 37 11.19 6.14 2.18
CA ASN A 37 11.03 5.35 3.40
C ASN A 37 9.92 4.27 3.28
N MET A 38 8.94 4.44 2.38
CA MET A 38 7.98 3.38 2.04
C MET A 38 8.51 2.48 0.93
N GLU A 39 9.24 3.03 -0.06
CA GLU A 39 9.84 2.26 -1.16
C GLU A 39 10.88 1.25 -0.66
N GLY A 40 11.63 1.62 0.38
CA GLY A 40 12.66 0.80 0.99
C GLY A 40 14.07 1.23 0.62
N ASN A 41 14.78 1.82 1.59
CA ASN A 41 16.14 2.32 1.37
C ASN A 41 17.22 1.38 1.94
N PRO A 42 17.17 0.91 3.22
CA PRO A 42 18.24 0.07 3.74
C PRO A 42 18.20 -1.34 3.14
N ARG A 43 19.41 -1.89 2.90
CA ARG A 43 19.53 -3.26 2.39
C ARG A 43 18.90 -4.24 3.38
N PRO A 44 18.03 -5.17 2.91
CA PRO A 44 17.51 -6.23 3.77
C PRO A 44 18.63 -7.16 4.25
N GLU A 45 18.61 -7.45 5.55
CA GLU A 45 19.52 -8.39 6.19
C GLU A 45 18.98 -9.84 6.09
N GLN A 46 19.74 -10.83 6.54
CA GLN A 46 19.33 -12.25 6.50
C GLN A 46 18.02 -12.48 7.27
N GLN A 47 17.88 -11.90 8.46
CA GLN A 47 16.67 -12.01 9.29
C GLN A 47 15.40 -11.49 8.61
N ASP A 48 15.52 -10.57 7.65
CA ASP A 48 14.39 -10.00 6.93
C ASP A 48 13.89 -10.91 5.82
N LYS A 49 14.73 -11.83 5.34
CA LYS A 49 14.44 -12.76 4.26
C LYS A 49 13.96 -14.13 4.76
N GLU A 50 14.27 -14.45 6.00
CA GLU A 50 13.93 -15.74 6.62
C GLU A 50 12.61 -15.69 7.38
N ASN A 51 11.99 -16.86 7.53
CA ASN A 51 10.78 -17.04 8.36
C ASN A 51 9.63 -16.10 8.00
N VAL A 52 9.50 -15.75 6.72
CA VAL A 52 8.32 -15.01 6.24
C VAL A 52 7.16 -16.00 6.16
N SER A 53 6.10 -15.73 6.92
CA SER A 53 4.91 -16.57 6.90
C SER A 53 4.30 -16.65 5.49
N PRO A 54 3.88 -17.82 5.01
CA PRO A 54 3.15 -17.93 3.74
C PRO A 54 1.80 -17.21 3.76
N ARG A 55 1.29 -16.86 4.93
CA ARG A 55 0.10 -16.01 5.10
C ARG A 55 0.39 -14.52 4.86
N PHE A 56 1.66 -14.10 4.80
CA PHE A 56 2.03 -12.74 4.43
C PHE A 56 2.53 -12.70 2.98
N VAL A 57 1.77 -12.03 2.13
CA VAL A 57 2.04 -11.94 0.69
C VAL A 57 2.09 -10.49 0.21
N THR A 58 2.78 -10.27 -0.89
CA THR A 58 2.80 -8.99 -1.61
C THR A 58 2.38 -9.20 -3.06
N MET A 59 1.63 -8.26 -3.64
CA MET A 59 1.37 -8.26 -5.07
C MET A 59 2.47 -7.48 -5.79
N ASN A 60 3.06 -8.08 -6.80
CA ASN A 60 4.12 -7.44 -7.58
C ASN A 60 3.58 -6.20 -8.31
N ALA A 61 4.15 -5.04 -8.06
CA ALA A 61 3.78 -3.81 -8.76
C ALA A 61 4.53 -3.63 -10.10
N VAL A 62 5.58 -4.40 -10.29
CA VAL A 62 6.38 -4.51 -11.51
C VAL A 62 6.79 -5.98 -11.71
N ASP A 63 7.36 -6.31 -12.87
CA ASP A 63 7.94 -7.65 -13.10
C ASP A 63 9.15 -7.87 -12.17
N TYR A 64 9.23 -9.07 -11.60
CA TYR A 64 10.38 -9.62 -10.91
C TYR A 64 11.02 -10.71 -11.78
N PRO A 65 12.27 -11.13 -11.52
CA PRO A 65 12.95 -12.13 -12.35
C PRO A 65 12.18 -13.44 -12.52
N ASP A 66 11.45 -13.86 -11.49
CA ASP A 66 10.73 -15.13 -11.35
C ASP A 66 9.21 -15.01 -11.22
N SER A 67 8.66 -13.78 -11.26
CA SER A 67 7.22 -13.54 -11.12
C SER A 67 6.78 -12.25 -11.82
N LYS A 68 5.53 -12.20 -12.25
CA LYS A 68 5.00 -11.12 -13.07
C LYS A 68 4.27 -10.06 -12.26
N MET A 69 4.16 -8.87 -12.81
CA MET A 69 3.32 -7.81 -12.31
C MET A 69 1.88 -8.31 -12.09
N GLY A 70 1.34 -7.97 -10.92
CA GLY A 70 0.00 -8.38 -10.49
C GLY A 70 -0.10 -9.82 -9.96
N GLU A 71 1.00 -10.55 -9.80
CA GLU A 71 1.01 -11.84 -9.12
C GLU A 71 1.30 -11.67 -7.63
N TRP A 72 0.65 -12.52 -6.80
CA TRP A 72 0.96 -12.63 -5.39
C TRP A 72 2.18 -13.53 -5.17
N ARG A 73 3.09 -13.07 -4.31
CA ARG A 73 4.21 -13.89 -3.80
C ARG A 73 4.34 -13.76 -2.30
N THR A 74 5.01 -14.70 -1.64
CA THR A 74 5.40 -14.51 -0.23
C THR A 74 6.18 -13.21 -0.10
N ALA A 75 5.86 -12.40 0.92
CA ALA A 75 6.39 -11.06 1.08
C ALA A 75 7.84 -11.05 1.61
N VAL A 76 8.74 -11.68 0.86
CA VAL A 76 10.18 -11.59 1.09
C VAL A 76 10.69 -10.29 0.46
N PRO A 77 11.39 -9.41 1.22
CA PRO A 77 11.90 -8.15 0.68
C PRO A 77 12.89 -8.35 -0.50
N PRO A 78 12.95 -7.41 -1.44
CA PRO A 78 12.24 -6.13 -1.48
C PRO A 78 10.77 -6.26 -1.90
N LEU A 79 9.89 -5.38 -1.38
CA LEU A 79 8.45 -5.44 -1.66
C LEU A 79 8.01 -4.49 -2.78
N ALA A 80 8.65 -3.33 -2.93
CA ALA A 80 8.24 -2.31 -3.90
C ALA A 80 8.70 -2.65 -5.34
N ARG A 81 10.00 -2.80 -5.53
CA ARG A 81 10.65 -3.11 -6.82
C ARG A 81 11.92 -3.93 -6.59
N PRO A 82 12.44 -4.69 -7.57
CA PRO A 82 13.59 -5.60 -7.37
C PRO A 82 14.84 -4.96 -6.79
N ASN A 83 15.09 -3.68 -7.07
CA ASN A 83 16.29 -2.95 -6.66
C ASN A 83 16.08 -2.04 -5.44
N THR A 84 14.99 -2.23 -4.69
CA THR A 84 14.71 -1.47 -3.47
C THR A 84 15.15 -2.23 -2.21
N GLY A 85 14.88 -1.68 -1.04
CA GLY A 85 15.32 -2.21 0.24
C GLY A 85 14.20 -2.69 1.16
N LEU A 86 14.50 -2.71 2.45
CA LEU A 86 13.54 -3.00 3.51
C LEU A 86 12.58 -1.82 3.68
N THR A 87 11.31 -2.13 3.93
CA THR A 87 10.23 -1.15 4.12
C THR A 87 9.54 -1.37 5.48
N PRO A 88 8.79 -0.40 6.01
CA PRO A 88 7.98 -0.67 7.19
C PRO A 88 6.90 -1.72 6.95
N ALA A 89 6.45 -1.91 5.70
CA ALA A 89 5.45 -2.91 5.35
C ALA A 89 5.93 -4.35 5.60
N ASP A 90 7.25 -4.63 5.54
CA ASP A 90 7.81 -5.94 5.86
C ASP A 90 7.46 -6.39 7.29
N TYR A 91 7.68 -5.52 8.27
CA TYR A 91 7.41 -5.83 9.67
C TYR A 91 5.97 -5.51 10.09
N PHE A 92 5.26 -4.69 9.34
CA PHE A 92 3.82 -4.58 9.45
C PHE A 92 3.16 -5.94 9.18
N GLY A 93 3.37 -6.53 8.01
CA GLY A 93 2.71 -7.78 7.66
C GLY A 93 3.14 -8.96 8.54
N ARG A 94 4.43 -9.07 8.90
CA ARG A 94 4.93 -10.08 9.84
C ARG A 94 4.23 -9.97 11.20
N THR A 95 4.09 -8.76 11.73
CA THR A 95 3.44 -8.53 13.03
C THR A 95 1.94 -8.79 12.95
N MET A 96 1.29 -8.39 11.85
CA MET A 96 -0.13 -8.68 11.64
C MET A 96 -0.40 -10.19 11.68
N VAL A 97 0.32 -11.02 10.89
CA VAL A 97 0.10 -12.47 10.86
C VAL A 97 0.41 -13.18 12.17
N GLN A 98 1.28 -12.60 13.02
CA GLN A 98 1.60 -13.13 14.34
C GLN A 98 0.50 -12.90 15.38
N ASN A 99 -0.32 -11.85 15.19
CA ASN A 99 -1.32 -11.41 16.17
C ASN A 99 -2.77 -11.53 15.66
N MET A 100 -2.97 -12.11 14.48
CA MET A 100 -4.30 -12.37 13.93
C MET A 100 -4.58 -13.88 13.84
N PRO A 101 -5.86 -14.30 13.84
CA PRO A 101 -6.26 -15.69 13.69
C PRO A 101 -5.56 -16.40 12.53
N GLU A 102 -5.36 -17.72 12.67
CA GLU A 102 -4.58 -18.51 11.69
C GLU A 102 -5.20 -18.53 10.29
N GLU A 103 -6.50 -18.39 10.17
CA GLU A 103 -7.23 -18.30 8.91
C GLU A 103 -7.02 -16.96 8.18
N VAL A 104 -6.56 -15.91 8.88
CA VAL A 104 -6.36 -14.59 8.27
C VAL A 104 -5.05 -14.54 7.50
N LYS A 105 -5.16 -14.18 6.22
CA LYS A 105 -4.04 -13.89 5.33
C LYS A 105 -3.87 -12.38 5.19
N ILE A 106 -2.63 -11.92 5.14
CA ILE A 106 -2.27 -10.51 4.99
C ILE A 106 -1.62 -10.29 3.63
N GLY A 107 -2.17 -9.38 2.85
CA GLY A 107 -1.60 -8.93 1.58
C GLY A 107 -1.24 -7.47 1.60
N VAL A 108 -0.17 -7.11 0.91
CA VAL A 108 0.17 -5.72 0.63
C VAL A 108 0.22 -5.47 -0.87
N VAL A 109 -0.31 -4.32 -1.29
CA VAL A 109 -0.17 -3.77 -2.64
C VAL A 109 0.60 -2.48 -2.49
N MET A 110 1.84 -2.43 -3.01
CA MET A 110 2.74 -1.32 -2.76
C MET A 110 3.12 -0.61 -4.06
N VAL A 111 2.90 0.70 -4.09
CA VAL A 111 3.47 1.62 -5.08
C VAL A 111 4.11 2.78 -4.33
N ALA A 112 5.42 2.89 -4.40
CA ALA A 112 6.16 3.96 -3.73
C ALA A 112 7.29 4.43 -4.64
N VAL A 113 7.56 5.75 -4.61
CA VAL A 113 8.53 6.41 -5.49
C VAL A 113 9.42 7.33 -4.66
N ALA A 114 10.71 7.01 -4.58
CA ALA A 114 11.66 7.83 -3.85
C ALA A 114 11.58 9.31 -4.26
N GLY A 115 11.65 10.22 -3.28
CA GLY A 115 11.69 11.67 -3.48
C GLY A 115 10.40 12.32 -3.97
N CYS A 116 9.30 11.58 -4.18
CA CYS A 116 8.06 12.17 -4.67
C CYS A 116 7.36 13.04 -3.62
N SER A 117 6.67 14.10 -4.08
CA SER A 117 5.64 14.76 -3.29
C SER A 117 4.35 13.95 -3.31
N ILE A 118 3.40 14.34 -2.45
CA ILE A 118 2.06 13.73 -2.42
C ILE A 118 1.31 13.91 -3.76
N ASP A 119 1.67 14.92 -4.55
CA ASP A 119 1.08 15.19 -5.88
C ASP A 119 1.26 14.03 -6.87
N LEU A 120 2.25 13.16 -6.67
CA LEU A 120 2.41 11.97 -7.50
C LEU A 120 1.23 10.99 -7.36
N PHE A 121 0.55 10.99 -6.22
CA PHE A 121 -0.61 10.15 -5.94
C PHE A 121 -1.95 10.88 -6.09
N ASP A 122 -1.94 12.17 -6.43
CA ASP A 122 -3.12 12.93 -6.83
C ASP A 122 -3.42 12.65 -8.31
N LYS A 123 -4.54 11.98 -8.61
CA LYS A 123 -4.89 11.56 -9.98
C LYS A 123 -5.00 12.73 -10.96
N ASP A 124 -5.36 13.93 -10.46
CA ASP A 124 -5.52 15.11 -11.29
C ASP A 124 -4.19 15.84 -11.54
N LYS A 125 -3.15 15.56 -10.73
CA LYS A 125 -1.84 16.21 -10.81
C LYS A 125 -0.73 15.30 -11.34
N CYS A 126 -0.85 13.98 -11.18
CA CYS A 126 0.20 13.01 -11.45
C CYS A 126 0.82 13.17 -12.84
N GLU A 127 0.01 13.33 -13.90
CA GLU A 127 0.48 13.46 -15.27
C GLU A 127 1.29 14.73 -15.52
N GLU A 128 0.93 15.84 -14.89
CA GLU A 128 1.69 17.09 -14.99
C GLU A 128 2.91 17.13 -14.06
N TYR A 129 2.87 16.37 -12.95
CA TYR A 129 3.93 16.31 -11.97
C TYR A 129 5.16 15.57 -12.51
N ILE A 130 4.97 14.40 -13.10
CA ILE A 130 6.04 13.48 -13.51
C ILE A 130 7.05 14.14 -14.47
N PRO A 131 6.64 14.82 -15.57
CA PRO A 131 7.60 15.42 -16.51
C PRO A 131 8.49 16.52 -15.91
N LYS A 132 8.06 17.12 -14.79
CA LYS A 132 8.79 18.19 -14.09
C LYS A 132 9.87 17.63 -13.15
N GLN A 133 9.89 16.31 -12.93
CA GLN A 133 10.81 15.69 -11.98
C GLN A 133 12.16 15.33 -12.61
N ALA A 134 13.16 15.07 -11.76
CA ALA A 134 14.46 14.59 -12.20
C ALA A 134 14.32 13.27 -12.99
N GLY A 135 15.19 13.05 -13.96
CA GLY A 135 15.14 11.90 -14.88
C GLY A 135 15.13 10.53 -14.16
N TRP A 136 15.83 10.42 -13.03
CA TRP A 136 15.82 9.20 -12.23
C TRP A 136 14.40 8.89 -11.65
N MET A 137 13.66 9.90 -11.19
CA MET A 137 12.28 9.72 -10.70
C MET A 137 11.34 9.39 -11.86
N GLN A 138 11.49 10.05 -13.01
CA GLN A 138 10.73 9.71 -14.22
C GLN A 138 10.97 8.25 -14.65
N ASN A 139 12.21 7.73 -14.49
CA ASN A 139 12.51 6.33 -14.78
C ASN A 139 11.82 5.38 -13.80
N ILE A 140 11.76 5.71 -12.51
CA ILE A 140 10.96 4.95 -11.53
C ILE A 140 9.48 4.95 -11.94
N CYS A 141 8.92 6.10 -12.31
CA CYS A 141 7.53 6.17 -12.77
C CYS A 141 7.28 5.31 -14.02
N LYS A 142 8.25 5.23 -14.94
CA LYS A 142 8.17 4.35 -16.12
C LYS A 142 8.09 2.87 -15.75
N GLU A 143 8.79 2.41 -14.70
CA GLU A 143 8.66 1.03 -14.21
C GLU A 143 7.23 0.73 -13.75
N TYR A 144 6.52 1.72 -13.21
CA TYR A 144 5.09 1.65 -12.87
C TYR A 144 4.14 1.95 -14.05
N GLY A 145 4.61 1.79 -15.29
CA GLY A 145 3.78 2.03 -16.50
C GLY A 145 3.57 3.49 -16.84
N GLY A 146 4.39 4.39 -16.32
CA GLY A 146 4.35 5.83 -16.59
C GLY A 146 3.45 6.65 -15.66
N ASN A 147 2.53 6.00 -14.94
CA ASN A 147 1.64 6.64 -13.97
C ASN A 147 1.48 5.77 -12.73
N PRO A 148 2.21 6.05 -11.63
CA PRO A 148 2.16 5.28 -10.39
C PRO A 148 0.77 5.21 -9.74
N TYR A 149 -0.04 6.28 -9.82
CA TYR A 149 -1.41 6.25 -9.31
C TYR A 149 -2.26 5.22 -10.07
N ASN A 150 -2.25 5.27 -11.41
CA ASN A 150 -3.01 4.33 -12.23
C ASN A 150 -2.56 2.87 -11.98
N ARG A 151 -1.24 2.64 -11.82
CA ARG A 151 -0.69 1.33 -11.45
C ARG A 151 -1.24 0.86 -10.11
N LEU A 152 -1.28 1.73 -9.11
CA LEU A 152 -1.84 1.41 -7.80
C LEU A 152 -3.31 0.96 -7.92
N ILE A 153 -4.12 1.74 -8.61
CA ILE A 153 -5.56 1.44 -8.78
C ILE A 153 -5.77 0.14 -9.57
N GLU A 154 -4.99 -0.09 -10.64
CA GLU A 154 -5.03 -1.35 -11.41
C GLU A 154 -4.80 -2.57 -10.50
N LEU A 155 -3.73 -2.53 -9.70
CA LEU A 155 -3.36 -3.63 -8.81
C LEU A 155 -4.37 -3.81 -7.68
N CYS A 156 -4.86 -2.73 -7.08
CA CYS A 156 -5.87 -2.80 -6.03
C CYS A 156 -7.19 -3.40 -6.55
N LYS A 157 -7.64 -3.04 -7.75
CA LYS A 157 -8.81 -3.66 -8.40
C LYS A 157 -8.60 -5.15 -8.68
N LYS A 158 -7.36 -5.54 -9.00
CA LYS A 158 -7.02 -6.97 -9.14
C LYS A 158 -7.07 -7.67 -7.78
N ALA A 159 -6.46 -7.08 -6.77
CA ALA A 159 -6.41 -7.61 -5.41
C ALA A 159 -7.81 -7.76 -4.77
N GLN A 160 -8.74 -6.85 -5.04
CA GLN A 160 -10.14 -6.92 -4.57
C GLN A 160 -10.90 -8.15 -5.07
N LYS A 161 -10.42 -8.84 -6.11
CA LYS A 161 -11.01 -10.11 -6.58
C LYS A 161 -10.65 -11.27 -5.66
N ASP A 162 -9.56 -11.14 -4.92
CA ASP A 162 -9.00 -12.21 -4.08
C ASP A 162 -9.32 -11.99 -2.59
N GLY A 163 -9.40 -10.72 -2.13
CA GLY A 163 -9.60 -10.38 -0.73
C GLY A 163 -10.22 -9.00 -0.50
N VAL A 164 -10.16 -8.51 0.73
CA VAL A 164 -10.80 -7.27 1.18
C VAL A 164 -9.76 -6.24 1.57
N ILE A 165 -9.83 -5.03 0.97
CA ILE A 165 -8.97 -3.91 1.37
C ILE A 165 -9.40 -3.43 2.76
N LYS A 166 -8.45 -3.40 3.72
CA LYS A 166 -8.68 -3.11 5.14
C LYS A 166 -8.02 -1.82 5.61
N GLY A 167 -7.17 -1.20 4.80
CA GLY A 167 -6.52 0.05 5.19
C GLY A 167 -5.44 0.50 4.22
N ILE A 168 -4.97 1.73 4.44
CA ILE A 168 -3.88 2.35 3.69
C ILE A 168 -2.75 2.66 4.66
N LEU A 169 -1.51 2.30 4.30
CA LEU A 169 -0.27 2.73 4.95
C LEU A 169 0.38 3.79 4.07
N LEU A 170 0.51 4.98 4.62
CA LEU A 170 1.18 6.11 3.98
C LEU A 170 2.50 6.39 4.71
N HIS A 171 3.61 6.48 3.97
CA HIS A 171 4.82 7.10 4.46
C HIS A 171 5.36 8.09 3.43
N GLN A 172 4.97 9.34 3.59
CA GLN A 172 5.32 10.46 2.71
C GLN A 172 5.25 11.76 3.53
N GLY A 173 6.10 12.70 3.25
CA GLY A 173 6.11 14.00 3.92
C GLY A 173 7.44 14.74 3.77
N GLU A 174 8.56 14.03 3.58
CA GLU A 174 9.89 14.65 3.52
C GLU A 174 9.98 15.66 2.37
N THR A 175 9.43 15.35 1.20
CA THR A 175 9.40 16.28 0.05
C THR A 175 8.39 17.40 0.23
N ASN A 176 7.38 17.20 1.08
CA ASN A 176 6.38 18.23 1.44
C ASN A 176 6.70 18.89 2.79
N THR A 177 7.94 18.88 3.25
CA THR A 177 8.33 19.43 4.56
C THR A 177 7.77 20.82 4.78
N ASN A 178 7.04 21.00 5.89
CA ASN A 178 6.38 22.24 6.30
C ASN A 178 5.27 22.76 5.36
N ASP A 179 4.77 21.94 4.44
CA ASP A 179 3.62 22.30 3.61
C ASP A 179 2.31 22.20 4.43
N PRO A 180 1.65 23.32 4.77
CA PRO A 180 0.42 23.32 5.56
C PRO A 180 -0.78 22.74 4.80
N GLN A 181 -0.69 22.58 3.47
CA GLN A 181 -1.72 21.97 2.64
C GLN A 181 -1.59 20.45 2.55
N TRP A 182 -0.49 19.89 3.07
CA TRP A 182 -0.24 18.43 2.99
C TRP A 182 -1.41 17.59 3.54
N PRO A 183 -2.05 17.91 4.69
CA PRO A 183 -3.20 17.13 5.19
C PRO A 183 -4.38 17.12 4.22
N ALA A 184 -4.69 18.27 3.60
CA ALA A 184 -5.76 18.37 2.60
C ALA A 184 -5.44 17.59 1.32
N ASN A 185 -4.18 17.63 0.87
CA ASN A 185 -3.72 16.86 -0.28
C ASN A 185 -3.76 15.34 0.01
N VAL A 186 -3.37 14.90 1.21
CA VAL A 186 -3.49 13.49 1.63
C VAL A 186 -4.95 13.05 1.65
N LYS A 187 -5.85 13.90 2.20
CA LYS A 187 -7.29 13.61 2.18
C LYS A 187 -7.82 13.43 0.76
N LYS A 188 -7.43 14.31 -0.17
CA LYS A 188 -7.83 14.18 -1.58
C LYS A 188 -7.37 12.85 -2.17
N VAL A 189 -6.10 12.49 -1.98
CA VAL A 189 -5.55 11.20 -2.45
C VAL A 189 -6.31 10.01 -1.84
N TYR A 190 -6.61 10.07 -0.56
CA TYR A 190 -7.41 9.05 0.13
C TYR A 190 -8.80 8.92 -0.49
N ASP A 191 -9.52 10.03 -0.65
CA ASP A 191 -10.87 10.04 -1.21
C ASP A 191 -10.88 9.52 -2.67
N ASP A 192 -9.89 9.91 -3.47
CA ASP A 192 -9.71 9.44 -4.85
C ASP A 192 -9.49 7.92 -4.92
N ILE A 193 -8.61 7.38 -4.07
CA ILE A 193 -8.35 5.94 -4.00
C ILE A 193 -9.64 5.18 -3.66
N LEU A 194 -10.38 5.62 -2.64
CA LEU A 194 -11.64 4.95 -2.26
C LEU A 194 -12.65 5.00 -3.41
N ALA A 195 -12.85 6.17 -4.01
CA ALA A 195 -13.78 6.35 -5.12
C ALA A 195 -13.43 5.46 -6.33
N ASP A 196 -12.15 5.45 -6.75
CA ASP A 196 -11.70 4.67 -7.90
C ASP A 196 -11.72 3.15 -7.66
N LEU A 197 -11.69 2.72 -6.39
CA LEU A 197 -11.83 1.32 -5.96
C LEU A 197 -13.29 0.93 -5.66
N GLY A 198 -14.24 1.86 -5.74
CA GLY A 198 -15.65 1.63 -5.42
C GLY A 198 -15.87 1.33 -3.93
N LEU A 199 -15.02 1.83 -3.06
CA LEU A 199 -15.18 1.72 -1.61
C LEU A 199 -16.01 2.88 -1.07
N GLU A 200 -16.77 2.62 -0.01
CA GLU A 200 -17.53 3.67 0.67
C GLU A 200 -16.57 4.72 1.27
N ALA A 201 -16.93 5.98 1.18
CA ALA A 201 -16.14 7.08 1.73
C ALA A 201 -15.91 6.87 3.24
N GLY A 202 -14.66 6.95 3.68
CA GLY A 202 -14.29 6.77 5.07
C GLY A 202 -14.38 5.34 5.61
N SER A 203 -14.56 4.33 4.76
CA SER A 203 -14.79 2.93 5.19
C SER A 203 -13.55 2.21 5.71
N ILE A 204 -12.35 2.70 5.42
CA ILE A 204 -11.09 2.09 5.85
C ILE A 204 -10.16 3.12 6.49
N PRO A 205 -9.30 2.74 7.44
CA PRO A 205 -8.33 3.65 8.05
C PRO A 205 -7.16 3.97 7.12
N LEU A 206 -6.57 5.16 7.31
CA LEU A 206 -5.26 5.53 6.77
C LEU A 206 -4.28 5.69 7.93
N LEU A 207 -3.18 4.94 7.90
CA LEU A 207 -2.08 5.06 8.85
C LEU A 207 -0.95 5.86 8.20
N SER A 208 -0.67 7.05 8.73
CA SER A 208 0.42 7.92 8.27
C SER A 208 1.58 7.86 9.25
N GLY A 209 2.71 7.34 8.81
CA GLY A 209 3.91 7.31 9.65
C GLY A 209 4.66 8.62 9.65
N GLU A 210 5.07 9.07 10.83
CA GLU A 210 5.93 10.26 10.99
C GLU A 210 7.24 10.11 10.21
N VAL A 211 7.77 11.20 9.69
CA VAL A 211 9.13 11.26 9.13
C VAL A 211 10.17 11.14 10.27
N VAL A 212 11.45 10.94 9.93
CA VAL A 212 12.52 10.81 10.93
C VAL A 212 12.42 11.92 11.97
N PRO A 213 12.27 11.58 13.26
CA PRO A 213 11.91 12.55 14.29
C PRO A 213 13.13 13.33 14.81
N ALA A 214 12.87 14.39 15.58
CA ALA A 214 13.88 15.29 16.10
C ALA A 214 14.89 14.61 17.05
N ASP A 215 14.46 13.59 17.84
CA ASP A 215 15.37 12.83 18.70
C ASP A 215 16.42 12.04 17.89
N GLN A 216 16.15 11.77 16.62
CA GLN A 216 17.09 11.19 15.66
C GLN A 216 17.75 12.26 14.76
N ARG A 217 17.60 13.54 15.09
CA ARG A 217 18.09 14.69 14.32
C ARG A 217 17.49 14.74 12.89
N GLY A 218 16.23 14.32 12.74
CA GLY A 218 15.55 14.21 11.45
C GLY A 218 15.60 15.51 10.65
N ALA A 219 16.04 15.43 9.40
CA ALA A 219 16.18 16.59 8.51
C ALA A 219 14.83 17.26 8.22
N CYS A 220 13.74 16.50 8.27
CA CYS A 220 12.37 16.94 8.02
C CYS A 220 11.49 16.88 9.27
N ALA A 221 12.06 16.80 10.47
CA ALA A 221 11.35 16.52 11.72
C ALA A 221 10.21 17.52 12.02
N ASP A 222 10.34 18.78 11.59
CA ASP A 222 9.30 19.79 11.79
C ASP A 222 8.01 19.46 11.05
N HIS A 223 8.06 18.65 9.97
CA HIS A 223 6.87 18.20 9.25
C HIS A 223 5.94 17.34 10.12
N ASN A 224 6.46 16.67 11.13
CA ASN A 224 5.63 15.89 12.06
C ASN A 224 4.59 16.74 12.79
N LYS A 225 4.82 18.05 12.95
CA LYS A 225 3.81 18.99 13.46
C LYS A 225 2.64 19.16 12.49
N VAL A 226 2.93 19.18 11.19
CA VAL A 226 1.88 19.22 10.15
C VAL A 226 1.15 17.87 10.09
N MET A 227 1.90 16.76 10.14
CA MET A 227 1.30 15.41 10.13
C MET A 227 0.35 15.20 11.31
N ALA A 228 0.67 15.74 12.49
CA ALA A 228 -0.17 15.64 13.68
C ALA A 228 -1.58 16.24 13.49
N THR A 229 -1.76 17.18 12.55
CA THR A 229 -3.07 17.77 12.23
C THR A 229 -3.88 16.95 11.21
N LEU A 230 -3.31 15.90 10.63
CA LEU A 230 -3.99 15.08 9.62
C LEU A 230 -5.34 14.51 10.10
N PRO A 231 -5.48 13.99 11.34
CA PRO A 231 -6.77 13.50 11.83
C PRO A 231 -7.87 14.56 11.93
N GLU A 232 -7.52 15.84 12.03
CA GLU A 232 -8.49 16.94 12.02
C GLU A 232 -9.11 17.13 10.62
N THR A 233 -8.33 16.84 9.58
CA THR A 233 -8.74 16.94 8.16
C THR A 233 -9.35 15.63 7.64
N LEU A 234 -8.81 14.49 8.07
CA LEU A 234 -9.23 13.15 7.71
C LEU A 234 -9.45 12.32 9.00
N PRO A 235 -10.68 12.24 9.54
CA PRO A 235 -10.95 11.54 10.80
C PRO A 235 -10.58 10.05 10.81
N GLN A 236 -10.49 9.40 9.64
CA GLN A 236 -10.04 8.03 9.49
C GLN A 236 -8.52 7.87 9.54
N ALA A 237 -7.77 9.00 9.57
CA ALA A 237 -6.32 8.94 9.65
C ALA A 237 -5.85 8.74 11.09
N MET A 238 -4.80 7.95 11.22
CA MET A 238 -4.06 7.74 12.47
C MET A 238 -2.58 7.98 12.21
N VAL A 239 -1.97 8.86 12.99
CA VAL A 239 -0.52 9.09 12.92
C VAL A 239 0.19 7.99 13.71
N VAL A 240 1.21 7.40 13.09
CA VAL A 240 2.08 6.39 13.70
C VAL A 240 3.38 7.07 14.13
N PRO A 241 3.68 7.16 15.45
CA PRO A 241 4.83 7.90 15.94
C PRO A 241 6.14 7.19 15.62
N ALA A 242 7.15 7.96 15.20
CA ALA A 242 8.49 7.46 14.87
C ALA A 242 9.52 7.70 15.99
N TYR A 243 9.14 8.30 17.13
CA TYR A 243 10.07 8.53 18.25
C TYR A 243 10.86 7.26 18.60
N GLY A 244 12.22 7.37 18.67
CA GLY A 244 13.12 6.24 18.95
C GLY A 244 13.33 5.25 17.78
N CYS A 245 12.68 5.43 16.63
CA CYS A 245 13.02 4.68 15.42
C CYS A 245 14.34 5.20 14.84
N GLU A 246 15.37 4.35 14.78
CA GLU A 246 16.71 4.77 14.42
C GLU A 246 16.80 5.26 12.98
N ALA A 247 17.41 6.42 12.79
CA ALA A 247 17.72 6.98 11.48
C ALA A 247 19.04 6.43 10.89
N GLY A 248 19.15 6.53 9.57
CA GLY A 248 20.40 6.40 8.85
C GLY A 248 21.33 7.60 9.07
N ARG A 249 22.53 7.56 8.48
CA ARG A 249 23.54 8.62 8.64
C ARG A 249 23.14 9.96 8.02
N ASP A 250 22.22 9.93 7.07
CA ASP A 250 21.68 11.12 6.38
C ASP A 250 20.59 11.84 7.17
N HIS A 251 20.11 11.25 8.28
CA HIS A 251 19.04 11.78 9.10
C HIS A 251 17.72 12.04 8.33
N LEU A 252 17.58 11.48 7.15
CA LEU A 252 16.42 11.58 6.27
C LEU A 252 15.69 10.23 6.18
N HIS A 253 16.47 9.16 6.11
CA HIS A 253 15.95 7.80 6.02
C HIS A 253 16.13 7.05 7.33
N PHE A 254 15.16 6.19 7.65
CA PHE A 254 15.34 5.21 8.73
C PHE A 254 16.36 4.16 8.30
N ASN A 255 17.15 3.66 9.25
CA ASN A 255 17.96 2.46 9.03
C ASN A 255 17.10 1.19 9.14
N ALA A 256 17.69 0.01 8.88
CA ALA A 256 16.95 -1.25 8.91
C ALA A 256 16.29 -1.53 10.28
N LYS A 257 16.97 -1.20 11.40
CA LYS A 257 16.41 -1.36 12.74
C LYS A 257 15.22 -0.42 12.99
N GLY A 258 15.34 0.84 12.55
CA GLY A 258 14.26 1.82 12.61
C GLY A 258 13.03 1.37 11.83
N LEU A 259 13.20 0.88 10.59
CA LEU A 259 12.08 0.41 9.77
C LEU A 259 11.40 -0.85 10.33
N ARG A 260 12.17 -1.77 10.93
CA ARG A 260 11.59 -2.94 11.60
C ARG A 260 10.69 -2.52 12.76
N GLU A 261 11.16 -1.62 13.58
CA GLU A 261 10.39 -1.09 14.71
C GLU A 261 9.17 -0.30 14.22
N PHE A 262 9.37 0.53 13.22
CA PHE A 262 8.30 1.33 12.66
C PHE A 262 7.19 0.47 12.03
N GLY A 263 7.55 -0.60 11.32
CA GLY A 263 6.60 -1.56 10.80
C GLY A 263 5.74 -2.22 11.91
N ARG A 264 6.37 -2.58 13.05
CA ARG A 264 5.63 -3.11 14.21
C ARG A 264 4.63 -2.09 14.76
N ARG A 265 4.98 -0.81 14.78
CA ARG A 265 4.08 0.26 15.26
C ARG A 265 2.90 0.48 14.33
N TYR A 266 3.12 0.46 13.01
CA TYR A 266 2.02 0.45 12.06
C TYR A 266 1.07 -0.74 12.31
N ALA A 267 1.63 -1.93 12.54
CA ALA A 267 0.82 -3.10 12.84
C ALA A 267 0.07 -2.97 14.17
N ALA A 268 0.73 -2.54 15.24
CA ALA A 268 0.08 -2.34 16.54
C ALA A 268 -1.09 -1.33 16.44
N ARG A 269 -0.91 -0.27 15.64
CA ARG A 269 -1.98 0.72 15.42
C ARG A 269 -3.15 0.11 14.64
N MET A 270 -2.86 -0.69 13.61
CA MET A 270 -3.89 -1.38 12.83
C MET A 270 -4.60 -2.46 13.65
N LEU A 271 -3.87 -3.28 14.41
CA LEU A 271 -4.44 -4.29 15.29
C LEU A 271 -5.40 -3.66 16.30
N GLY A 272 -4.97 -2.57 16.97
CA GLY A 272 -5.85 -1.83 17.89
C GLY A 272 -7.11 -1.28 17.21
N TYR A 273 -7.02 -0.81 15.96
CA TYR A 273 -8.20 -0.39 15.18
C TYR A 273 -9.15 -1.56 14.86
N LEU A 274 -8.59 -2.75 14.59
CA LEU A 274 -9.36 -3.95 14.30
C LEU A 274 -9.90 -4.67 15.54
N GLY A 275 -9.49 -4.27 16.76
CA GLY A 275 -9.95 -4.86 18.01
C GLY A 275 -9.14 -6.07 18.51
N TYR A 276 -7.88 -6.19 18.06
CA TYR A 276 -6.93 -7.23 18.49
C TYR A 276 -5.91 -6.73 19.49
#